data_fe2f0c90930f7c4f6c844b7903d0a4ab
#
_entry.id   fe2f0c90930f7c4f6c844b7903d0a4ab
#
_cell.length_a   1.000
_cell.length_b   1.000
_cell.length_c   1.000
_cell.angle_alpha   90.00
_cell.angle_beta   90.00
_cell.angle_gamma   90.00
#
_symmetry.space_group_name_H-M   'P 1'
#
loop_
_entity.id
_entity.type
_entity.pdbx_description
1 polymer ?
#
loop_
_entity_poly.entity_id
_entity_poly.type
_entity_poly.pdbx_seq_one_letter_code
_entity_poly.pdbx_strand_id
1 'polypeptide(L)'
;NPKRARKVLDAIGSPNLQIIFDPVNLLDICNYKDRDAIIAEAIDVLGEDIAMVHIKDFKVENNSLVSVAAGTGEMNYDRIIRFMKERKPYIHATLENTVPENAVASREYIQRLWEECHVG
;
A
#
# COMPACT_ATOMS: atom_id res chain seq x y z
N ASN A 1 -10.08 -9.35 1.32
CA ASN A 1 -9.53 -10.05 0.13
C ASN A 1 -9.91 -9.27 -1.12
N PRO A 2 -8.97 -9.04 -2.04
CA PRO A 2 -9.19 -8.21 -3.22
C PRO A 2 -10.32 -8.66 -4.13
N LYS A 3 -10.47 -9.96 -4.32
CA LYS A 3 -11.54 -10.49 -5.18
C LYS A 3 -12.92 -10.24 -4.58
N ARG A 4 -13.05 -10.34 -3.26
CA ARG A 4 -14.31 -10.04 -2.58
C ARG A 4 -14.65 -8.56 -2.68
N ALA A 5 -13.67 -7.69 -2.48
CA ALA A 5 -13.84 -6.25 -2.64
C ALA A 5 -14.27 -5.92 -4.08
N ARG A 6 -13.67 -6.56 -5.09
CA ARG A 6 -14.05 -6.36 -6.48
C ARG A 6 -15.52 -6.72 -6.72
N LYS A 7 -15.98 -7.84 -6.15
CA LYS A 7 -17.37 -8.25 -6.29
C LYS A 7 -18.33 -7.23 -5.67
N VAL A 8 -18.00 -6.69 -4.52
CA VAL A 8 -18.83 -5.68 -3.86
C VAL A 8 -18.90 -4.40 -4.70
N LEU A 9 -17.76 -3.92 -5.20
CA LEU A 9 -17.71 -2.74 -6.05
C LEU A 9 -18.56 -2.92 -7.30
N ASP A 10 -18.45 -4.06 -7.98
CA ASP A 10 -19.19 -4.34 -9.19
C ASP A 10 -20.70 -4.45 -8.90
N ALA A 11 -21.07 -5.07 -7.79
CA ALA A 11 -22.48 -5.22 -7.41
C ALA A 11 -23.15 -3.89 -7.10
N ILE A 12 -22.44 -2.96 -6.45
CA ILE A 12 -22.97 -1.64 -6.15
C ILE A 12 -22.99 -0.74 -7.38
N GLY A 13 -21.95 -0.83 -8.21
CA GLY A 13 -21.89 -0.13 -9.50
C GLY A 13 -21.85 1.39 -9.42
N SER A 14 -21.54 1.96 -8.27
CA SER A 14 -21.50 3.41 -8.11
C SER A 14 -20.13 3.96 -8.49
N PRO A 15 -20.07 5.01 -9.33
CA PRO A 15 -18.79 5.65 -9.66
C PRO A 15 -18.19 6.42 -8.47
N ASN A 16 -18.97 6.61 -7.41
CA ASN A 16 -18.50 7.29 -6.20
C ASN A 16 -17.93 6.33 -5.15
N LEU A 17 -18.08 5.03 -5.36
CA LEU A 17 -17.52 4.03 -4.45
C LEU A 17 -16.12 3.67 -4.88
N GLN A 18 -15.14 4.07 -4.09
CA GLN A 18 -13.72 3.83 -4.35
C GLN A 18 -13.05 3.21 -3.14
N ILE A 19 -11.80 2.79 -3.31
CA ILE A 19 -11.04 2.06 -2.30
C ILE A 19 -9.92 2.93 -1.75
N ILE A 20 -9.77 2.89 -0.42
CA ILE A 20 -8.56 3.33 0.26
C ILE A 20 -7.69 2.08 0.41
N PHE A 21 -6.51 2.09 -0.23
CA PHE A 21 -5.63 0.94 -0.26
C PHE A 21 -4.58 1.02 0.84
N ASP A 22 -4.65 0.09 1.78
CA ASP A 22 -3.64 -0.09 2.82
C ASP A 22 -3.04 -1.48 2.64
N PRO A 23 -1.88 -1.59 1.98
CA PRO A 23 -1.33 -2.90 1.64
C PRO A 23 -0.94 -3.73 2.87
N VAL A 24 -0.52 -3.11 3.97
CA VAL A 24 -0.17 -3.85 5.19
C VAL A 24 -1.41 -4.55 5.76
N ASN A 25 -2.59 -3.96 5.62
CA ASN A 25 -3.83 -4.57 6.12
C ASN A 25 -4.23 -5.86 5.38
N LEU A 26 -3.61 -6.16 4.25
CA LEU A 26 -3.81 -7.43 3.55
C LEU A 26 -2.98 -8.56 4.15
N LEU A 27 -2.05 -8.24 5.03
CA LEU A 27 -1.04 -9.18 5.53
C LEU A 27 -1.33 -9.60 6.97
N ASP A 28 -0.95 -10.85 7.27
CA ASP A 28 -1.00 -11.41 8.61
C ASP A 28 0.21 -12.34 8.82
N ILE A 29 0.29 -12.96 9.99
CA ILE A 29 1.40 -13.85 10.31
C ILE A 29 1.45 -15.08 9.39
N CYS A 30 0.33 -15.45 8.79
CA CYS A 30 0.25 -16.62 7.92
C CYS A 30 0.67 -16.33 6.49
N ASN A 31 0.51 -15.09 6.01
CA ASN A 31 0.70 -14.77 4.60
C ASN A 31 1.78 -13.73 4.29
N TYR A 32 2.38 -13.07 5.30
CA TYR A 32 3.28 -11.93 5.07
C TYR A 32 4.50 -12.26 4.23
N LYS A 33 4.92 -13.54 4.20
CA LYS A 33 6.07 -13.95 3.38
C LYS A 33 5.75 -13.90 1.89
N ASP A 34 4.48 -13.98 1.53
CA ASP A 34 4.01 -13.86 0.15
C ASP A 34 3.55 -12.45 -0.19
N ARG A 35 3.99 -11.44 0.56
CA ARG A 35 3.50 -10.07 0.46
C ARG A 35 3.59 -9.46 -0.93
N ASP A 36 4.66 -9.71 -1.66
CA ASP A 36 4.81 -9.14 -2.99
C ASP A 36 3.75 -9.68 -3.97
N ALA A 37 3.44 -10.96 -3.90
CA ALA A 37 2.41 -11.58 -4.72
C ALA A 37 1.01 -11.09 -4.32
N ILE A 38 0.76 -10.96 -3.04
CA ILE A 38 -0.53 -10.48 -2.52
C ILE A 38 -0.79 -9.03 -2.97
N ILE A 39 0.22 -8.19 -2.87
CA ILE A 39 0.12 -6.78 -3.29
C ILE A 39 -0.05 -6.69 -4.80
N ALA A 40 0.66 -7.50 -5.57
CA ALA A 40 0.51 -7.53 -7.02
C ALA A 40 -0.91 -7.90 -7.42
N GLU A 41 -1.51 -8.92 -6.78
CA GLU A 41 -2.89 -9.30 -7.04
C GLU A 41 -3.86 -8.17 -6.68
N ALA A 42 -3.65 -7.51 -5.55
CA ALA A 42 -4.52 -6.41 -5.12
C ALA A 42 -4.50 -5.25 -6.14
N ILE A 43 -3.33 -4.89 -6.62
CA ILE A 43 -3.20 -3.83 -7.63
C ILE A 43 -3.87 -4.24 -8.94
N ASP A 44 -3.71 -5.50 -9.35
CA ASP A 44 -4.30 -6.01 -10.58
C ASP A 44 -5.83 -6.00 -10.51
N VAL A 45 -6.39 -6.43 -9.40
CA VAL A 45 -7.85 -6.58 -9.23
C VAL A 45 -8.54 -5.26 -8.90
N LEU A 46 -7.92 -4.42 -8.09
CA LEU A 46 -8.54 -3.22 -7.52
C LEU A 46 -7.94 -1.89 -8.00
N GLY A 47 -6.85 -1.92 -8.75
CA GLY A 47 -6.07 -0.73 -9.07
C GLY A 47 -6.88 0.45 -9.60
N GLU A 48 -7.82 0.21 -10.50
CA GLU A 48 -8.62 1.28 -11.08
C GLU A 48 -9.48 2.02 -10.06
N ASP A 49 -9.88 1.34 -8.99
CA ASP A 49 -10.78 1.88 -7.97
C ASP A 49 -10.05 2.42 -6.75
N ILE A 50 -8.73 2.37 -6.73
CA ILE A 50 -7.94 2.90 -5.62
C ILE A 50 -7.88 4.42 -5.72
N ALA A 51 -8.42 5.10 -4.72
CA ALA A 51 -8.47 6.56 -4.66
C ALA A 51 -7.44 7.17 -3.73
N MET A 52 -6.93 6.40 -2.79
CA MET A 52 -5.96 6.83 -1.79
C MET A 52 -5.14 5.64 -1.34
N VAL A 53 -3.88 5.88 -1.00
CA VAL A 53 -2.99 4.84 -0.47
C VAL A 53 -2.56 5.24 0.94
N HIS A 54 -2.71 4.33 1.89
CA HIS A 54 -2.15 4.47 3.23
C HIS A 54 -0.81 3.75 3.25
N ILE A 55 0.23 4.49 3.60
CA ILE A 55 1.62 4.00 3.59
C ILE A 55 2.10 3.82 5.01
N LYS A 56 2.40 2.60 5.36
CA LYS A 56 3.02 2.23 6.63
C LYS A 56 3.88 0.99 6.42
N ASP A 57 4.47 0.49 7.46
CA ASP A 57 5.33 -0.67 7.42
C ASP A 57 4.92 -1.64 8.50
N PHE A 58 5.57 -2.78 8.58
CA PHE A 58 5.31 -3.74 9.65
C PHE A 58 6.60 -4.45 10.06
N LYS A 59 6.60 -4.91 11.29
CA LYS A 59 7.61 -5.84 11.82
C LYS A 59 6.91 -7.06 12.38
N VAL A 60 7.62 -8.16 12.47
CA VAL A 60 7.11 -9.37 13.12
C VAL A 60 7.62 -9.40 14.55
N GLU A 61 6.70 -9.39 15.51
CA GLU A 61 7.01 -9.44 16.93
C GLU A 61 6.02 -10.37 17.63
N ASN A 62 6.52 -11.26 18.48
CA ASN A 62 5.68 -12.18 19.26
C ASN A 62 4.65 -12.93 18.39
N ASN A 63 5.09 -13.40 17.23
CA ASN A 63 4.28 -14.17 16.28
C ASN A 63 3.06 -13.40 15.75
N SER A 64 3.20 -12.10 15.62
CA SER A 64 2.17 -11.24 15.00
C SER A 64 2.81 -10.08 14.26
N LEU A 65 2.04 -9.42 13.40
CA LEU A 65 2.50 -8.23 12.69
C LEU A 65 2.19 -6.99 13.51
N VAL A 66 3.18 -6.13 13.65
CA VAL A 66 3.05 -4.84 14.33
C VAL A 66 3.27 -3.73 13.30
N SER A 67 2.32 -2.81 13.20
CA SER A 67 2.43 -1.68 12.26
C SER A 67 3.45 -0.68 12.77
N VAL A 68 4.31 -0.22 11.86
CA VAL A 68 5.37 0.76 12.14
C VAL A 68 5.44 1.79 11.02
N ALA A 69 6.24 2.83 11.19
CA ALA A 69 6.41 3.87 10.18
C ALA A 69 7.12 3.33 8.94
N ALA A 70 6.77 3.88 7.78
CA ALA A 70 7.34 3.48 6.49
C ALA A 70 8.87 3.60 6.48
N GLY A 71 9.51 2.58 5.94
CA GLY A 71 10.96 2.51 5.87
C GLY A 71 11.63 1.85 7.07
N THR A 72 10.85 1.47 8.10
CA THR A 72 11.41 0.90 9.33
C THR A 72 11.08 -0.57 9.52
N GLY A 73 10.43 -1.21 8.53
CA GLY A 73 10.00 -2.61 8.64
C GLY A 73 10.31 -3.43 7.39
N GLU A 74 9.46 -4.39 7.10
CA GLU A 74 9.70 -5.41 6.08
C GLU A 74 8.91 -5.20 4.78
N MET A 75 8.18 -4.10 4.62
CA MET A 75 7.45 -3.84 3.38
C MET A 75 8.39 -3.50 2.23
N ASN A 76 8.01 -3.97 1.04
CA ASN A 76 8.61 -3.54 -0.21
C ASN A 76 7.58 -2.66 -0.93
N TYR A 77 7.85 -1.37 -1.05
CA TYR A 77 6.94 -0.41 -1.67
C TYR A 77 7.20 -0.18 -3.16
N ASP A 78 8.20 -0.83 -3.75
CA ASP A 78 8.58 -0.58 -5.15
C ASP A 78 7.40 -0.75 -6.11
N ARG A 79 6.64 -1.83 -5.98
CA ARG A 79 5.51 -2.10 -6.87
C ARG A 79 4.38 -1.09 -6.68
N ILE A 80 4.11 -0.71 -5.46
CA ILE A 80 3.06 0.27 -5.13
C ILE A 80 3.44 1.64 -5.69
N ILE A 81 4.68 2.05 -5.49
CA ILE A 81 5.20 3.32 -6.01
C ILE A 81 5.12 3.33 -7.54
N ARG A 82 5.50 2.24 -8.18
CA ARG A 82 5.41 2.12 -9.65
C ARG A 82 3.96 2.24 -10.11
N PHE A 83 3.04 1.56 -9.45
CA PHE A 83 1.62 1.65 -9.76
C PHE A 83 1.12 3.10 -9.67
N MET A 84 1.44 3.80 -8.58
CA MET A 84 1.04 5.19 -8.39
C MET A 84 1.62 6.08 -9.49
N LYS A 85 2.90 5.94 -9.77
CA LYS A 85 3.62 6.80 -10.71
C LYS A 85 3.17 6.57 -12.16
N GLU A 86 2.91 5.32 -12.55
CA GLU A 86 2.50 4.96 -13.90
C GLU A 86 1.02 5.25 -14.17
N ARG A 87 0.15 4.96 -13.19
CA ARG A 87 -1.29 4.92 -13.42
C ARG A 87 -2.06 6.01 -12.70
N LYS A 88 -1.54 6.50 -11.57
CA LYS A 88 -2.25 7.46 -10.73
C LYS A 88 -1.29 8.49 -10.11
N PRO A 89 -0.57 9.28 -10.97
CA PRO A 89 0.48 10.17 -10.45
C PRO A 89 -0.01 11.29 -9.53
N TYR A 90 -1.31 11.53 -9.49
CA TYR A 90 -1.91 12.56 -8.61
C TYR A 90 -2.67 11.97 -7.43
N ILE A 91 -2.53 10.67 -7.18
CA ILE A 91 -3.22 10.03 -6.06
C ILE A 91 -2.68 10.55 -4.73
N HIS A 92 -3.57 10.68 -3.74
CA HIS A 92 -3.17 11.04 -2.39
C HIS A 92 -2.62 9.81 -1.66
N ALA A 93 -1.50 9.99 -0.97
CA ALA A 93 -0.91 8.97 -0.12
C ALA A 93 -0.69 9.58 1.27
N THR A 94 -1.09 8.84 2.29
CA THR A 94 -0.99 9.28 3.68
C THR A 94 -0.03 8.37 4.43
N LEU A 95 0.94 8.97 5.12
CA LEU A 95 1.84 8.24 6.00
C LEU A 95 1.11 7.90 7.30
N GLU A 96 1.06 6.62 7.60
CA GLU A 96 0.44 6.09 8.82
C GLU A 96 1.51 5.67 9.82
N ASN A 97 1.13 5.57 11.09
CA ASN A 97 2.03 5.14 12.16
C ASN A 97 3.28 6.02 12.29
N THR A 98 3.17 7.29 11.93
CA THR A 98 4.26 8.25 12.08
C THR A 98 4.02 9.14 13.30
N VAL A 99 5.14 9.55 13.90
CA VAL A 99 5.17 10.55 14.96
C VAL A 99 6.13 11.65 14.49
N PRO A 100 6.16 12.85 15.13
CA PRO A 100 7.03 13.91 14.66
C PRO A 100 8.50 13.50 14.51
N GLU A 101 8.97 12.59 15.37
CA GLU A 101 10.36 12.14 15.38
C GLU A 101 10.76 11.32 14.16
N ASN A 102 9.81 10.64 13.50
CA ASN A 102 10.10 9.78 12.34
C ASN A 102 9.43 10.21 11.04
N ALA A 103 8.57 11.24 11.10
CA ALA A 103 7.77 11.64 9.92
C ALA A 103 8.66 12.09 8.75
N VAL A 104 9.72 12.83 9.02
CA VAL A 104 10.64 13.31 7.98
C VAL A 104 11.36 12.14 7.33
N ALA A 105 11.87 11.20 8.12
CA ALA A 105 12.59 10.03 7.59
C ALA A 105 11.67 9.15 6.74
N SER A 106 10.42 8.95 7.16
CA SER A 106 9.44 8.17 6.40
C SER A 106 9.10 8.85 5.08
N ARG A 107 8.90 10.17 5.10
CA ARG A 107 8.63 10.93 3.88
C ARG A 107 9.81 10.87 2.91
N GLU A 108 11.03 11.02 3.41
CA GLU A 108 12.23 10.95 2.58
C GLU A 108 12.43 9.56 1.97
N TYR A 109 12.10 8.51 2.72
CA TYR A 109 12.16 7.14 2.22
C TYR A 109 11.23 6.96 1.02
N ILE A 110 9.99 7.37 1.13
CA ILE A 110 9.00 7.25 0.04
C ILE A 110 9.39 8.17 -1.13
N GLN A 111 9.84 9.38 -0.85
CA GLN A 111 10.30 10.33 -1.88
C GLN A 111 11.44 9.73 -2.70
N ARG A 112 12.39 9.08 -2.05
CA ARG A 112 13.52 8.43 -2.71
C ARG A 112 13.05 7.29 -3.62
N LEU A 113 12.12 6.46 -3.16
CA LEU A 113 11.56 5.39 -3.98
C LEU A 113 10.87 5.96 -5.22
N TRP A 114 10.15 7.05 -5.05
CA TRP A 114 9.47 7.72 -6.16
C TRP A 114 10.49 8.23 -7.20
N GLU A 115 11.52 8.90 -6.73
CA GLU A 115 12.55 9.47 -7.61
C GLU A 115 13.36 8.38 -8.34
N GLU A 116 13.63 7.26 -7.67
CA GLU A 116 14.39 6.15 -8.24
C GLU A 116 13.55 5.25 -9.15
N CYS A 117 12.23 5.37 -9.11
CA CYS A 117 11.34 4.56 -9.94
C CYS A 117 11.30 5.12 -11.37
N HIS A 118 11.81 4.35 -12.31
CA HIS A 118 11.78 4.71 -13.72
C HIS A 118 10.55 4.14 -14.39
N VAL A 119 9.73 5.03 -14.97
CA VAL A 119 8.52 4.70 -15.70
C VAL A 119 8.74 5.18 -17.12
N GLY A 120 8.72 4.24 -18.04
CA GLY A 120 9.03 4.61 -19.39
C GLY A 120 8.00 4.24 -20.39
#